data_3f5634b7f628edddd6f17f7cb8c5e54c
#
_entry.id   3f5634b7f628edddd6f17f7cb8c5e54c
#
_cell.length_a   1.000
_cell.length_b   1.000
_cell.length_c   1.000
_cell.angle_alpha   90.00
_cell.angle_beta   90.00
_cell.angle_gamma   90.00
#
_symmetry.space_group_name_H-M   'P 1'
#
loop_
_entity.id
_entity.type
_entity.pdbx_description
1 polymer ?
#
loop_
_entity_poly.entity_id
_entity_poly.type
_entity_poly.pdbx_seq_one_letter_code
_entity_poly.pdbx_strand_id
1 'polypeptide(L)'
;MSRTVPRVDVQPSRLFEISVEIDSPPKRVWEVMTEVELWPEWTESVQKVKRLDSGPFRVGSRARIKQPKFLPAVWEVTEMDPGRSFTWVTRSPGMVARGRHRVEPTAKGSRATLSVAYSGLLAGLVAKLLAGITDRYLMYEAAGLKQRSEIFVR
;
A
#
# COMPACT_ATOMS: atom_id res chain seq x y z
N MET A 1 -3.51 -37.06 -21.09
CA MET A 1 -4.48 -35.95 -21.18
C MET A 1 -4.22 -35.02 -20.00
N SER A 2 -3.60 -33.90 -20.24
CA SER A 2 -3.34 -32.87 -19.21
C SER A 2 -4.63 -32.10 -18.96
N ARG A 3 -5.21 -32.22 -17.77
CA ARG A 3 -6.33 -31.39 -17.35
C ARG A 3 -5.74 -30.02 -17.00
N THR A 4 -5.92 -29.08 -17.90
CA THR A 4 -5.68 -27.65 -17.61
C THR A 4 -6.73 -27.22 -16.59
N VAL A 5 -6.28 -27.02 -15.34
CA VAL A 5 -7.14 -26.39 -14.32
C VAL A 5 -7.34 -24.93 -14.78
N PRO A 6 -8.59 -24.49 -14.96
CA PRO A 6 -8.81 -23.10 -15.31
C PRO A 6 -8.27 -22.22 -14.15
N ARG A 7 -7.35 -21.32 -14.46
CA ARG A 7 -7.01 -20.23 -13.56
C ARG A 7 -8.30 -19.43 -13.37
N VAL A 8 -8.85 -19.53 -12.18
CA VAL A 8 -9.87 -18.58 -11.77
C VAL A 8 -9.13 -17.28 -11.53
N ASP A 9 -9.12 -16.41 -12.52
CA ASP A 9 -8.74 -15.02 -12.33
C ASP A 9 -9.77 -14.41 -11.39
N VAL A 10 -9.47 -14.45 -10.09
CA VAL A 10 -10.22 -13.70 -9.10
C VAL A 10 -9.83 -12.23 -9.30
N GLN A 11 -10.50 -11.57 -10.23
CA GLN A 11 -10.42 -10.13 -10.38
C GLN A 11 -10.82 -9.50 -9.04
N PRO A 12 -10.03 -8.55 -8.50
CA PRO A 12 -10.48 -7.83 -7.32
C PRO A 12 -11.82 -7.15 -7.64
N SER A 13 -12.81 -7.26 -6.76
CA SER A 13 -14.14 -6.71 -6.97
C SER A 13 -14.16 -5.20 -7.16
N ARG A 14 -13.18 -4.50 -6.57
CA ARG A 14 -12.95 -3.06 -6.73
C ARG A 14 -11.48 -2.72 -6.51
N LEU A 15 -10.93 -1.95 -7.44
CA LEU A 15 -9.59 -1.39 -7.38
C LEU A 15 -9.66 0.12 -7.26
N PHE A 16 -8.95 0.66 -6.26
CA PHE A 16 -8.70 2.09 -6.10
C PHE A 16 -7.21 2.33 -6.34
N GLU A 17 -6.88 3.30 -7.18
CA GLU A 17 -5.49 3.53 -7.57
C GLU A 17 -5.21 5.02 -7.77
N ILE A 18 -4.00 5.43 -7.38
CA ILE A 18 -3.49 6.78 -7.61
C ILE A 18 -2.02 6.70 -8.02
N SER A 19 -1.61 7.57 -8.92
CA SER A 19 -0.20 7.74 -9.28
C SER A 19 0.23 9.18 -9.00
N VAL A 20 1.49 9.35 -8.61
CA VAL A 20 2.07 10.67 -8.35
C VAL A 20 3.50 10.72 -8.92
N GLU A 21 3.81 11.84 -9.58
CA GLU A 21 5.17 12.14 -10.03
C GLU A 21 5.96 12.73 -8.86
N ILE A 22 7.17 12.20 -8.63
CA ILE A 22 8.03 12.59 -7.51
C ILE A 22 9.39 13.01 -8.07
N ASP A 23 9.81 14.22 -7.74
CA ASP A 23 11.12 14.74 -8.10
C ASP A 23 12.19 14.23 -7.11
N SER A 24 12.39 12.93 -7.15
CA SER A 24 13.36 12.21 -6.31
C SER A 24 13.64 10.85 -6.95
N PRO A 25 14.87 10.31 -6.81
CA PRO A 25 15.20 9.01 -7.41
C PRO A 25 14.41 7.86 -6.77
N PRO A 26 14.16 6.77 -7.50
CA PRO A 26 13.42 5.61 -6.99
C PRO A 26 13.95 5.04 -5.68
N LYS A 27 15.26 5.04 -5.49
CA LYS A 27 15.88 4.56 -4.24
C LYS A 27 15.39 5.32 -3.02
N ARG A 28 15.31 6.65 -3.11
CA ARG A 28 14.82 7.50 -2.02
C ARG A 28 13.35 7.27 -1.75
N VAL A 29 12.54 7.20 -2.80
CA VAL A 29 11.11 6.92 -2.68
C VAL A 29 10.86 5.55 -2.03
N TRP A 30 11.62 4.55 -2.44
CA TRP A 30 11.56 3.21 -1.86
C TRP A 30 11.90 3.21 -0.36
N GLU A 31 12.93 3.92 0.04
CA GLU A 31 13.31 4.07 1.46
C GLU A 31 12.16 4.66 2.27
N VAL A 32 11.58 5.75 1.82
CA VAL A 32 10.43 6.39 2.49
C VAL A 32 9.24 5.44 2.54
N MET A 33 8.96 4.77 1.45
CA MET A 33 7.83 3.84 1.30
C MET A 33 7.94 2.62 2.24
N THR A 34 9.14 2.12 2.48
CA THR A 34 9.37 0.90 3.28
C THR A 34 9.71 1.15 4.74
N GLU A 35 10.02 2.38 5.12
CA GLU A 35 10.15 2.81 6.52
C GLU A 35 8.75 3.05 7.11
N VAL A 36 7.97 1.99 7.23
CA VAL A 36 6.53 2.06 7.51
C VAL A 36 6.21 2.66 8.89
N GLU A 37 7.09 2.51 9.88
CA GLU A 37 6.88 3.09 11.21
C GLU A 37 6.99 4.63 11.21
N LEU A 38 7.56 5.22 10.15
CA LEU A 38 7.64 6.67 9.98
C LEU A 38 6.47 7.26 9.20
N TRP A 39 5.56 6.44 8.69
CA TRP A 39 4.41 6.91 7.91
C TRP A 39 3.57 7.99 8.61
N PRO A 40 3.32 7.94 9.92
CA PRO A 40 2.58 9.00 10.59
C PRO A 40 3.21 10.40 10.47
N GLU A 41 4.51 10.47 10.20
CA GLU A 41 5.22 11.74 10.04
C GLU A 41 4.90 12.45 8.71
N TRP A 42 4.41 11.71 7.70
CA TRP A 42 4.21 12.29 6.38
C TRP A 42 2.83 12.01 5.74
N THR A 43 2.00 11.18 6.34
CA THR A 43 0.62 10.98 5.84
C THR A 43 -0.42 11.06 6.95
N GLU A 44 -1.46 11.84 6.70
CA GLU A 44 -2.61 11.98 7.61
C GLU A 44 -3.50 10.73 7.64
N SER A 45 -3.35 9.83 6.68
CA SER A 45 -4.11 8.59 6.60
C SER A 45 -3.70 7.55 7.64
N VAL A 46 -2.59 7.77 8.35
CA VAL A 46 -2.05 6.82 9.32
C VAL A 46 -1.68 7.54 10.61
N GLN A 47 -2.24 7.09 11.72
CA GLN A 47 -1.98 7.65 13.04
C GLN A 47 -0.82 6.95 13.76
N LYS A 48 -0.70 5.63 13.57
CA LYS A 48 0.32 4.83 14.23
C LYS A 48 0.62 3.58 13.41
N VAL A 49 1.89 3.23 13.33
CA VAL A 49 2.36 1.97 12.76
C VAL A 49 3.34 1.33 13.74
N LYS A 50 3.15 0.05 14.02
CA LYS A 50 4.07 -0.75 14.82
C LYS A 50 4.39 -2.05 14.09
N ARG A 51 5.65 -2.26 13.74
CA ARG A 51 6.10 -3.54 13.23
C ARG A 51 6.02 -4.62 14.31
N LEU A 52 5.56 -5.79 13.93
CA LEU A 52 5.41 -6.95 14.82
C LEU A 52 6.57 -7.93 14.69
N ASP A 53 7.51 -7.66 13.81
CA ASP A 53 8.74 -8.41 13.59
C ASP A 53 9.93 -7.45 13.61
N SER A 54 11.13 -8.01 13.60
CA SER A 54 12.38 -7.25 13.57
C SER A 54 13.18 -7.54 12.32
N GLY A 55 14.20 -6.72 12.06
CA GLY A 55 15.06 -6.83 10.90
C GLY A 55 14.50 -6.17 9.65
N PRO A 56 15.04 -6.50 8.46
CA PRO A 56 14.62 -5.88 7.21
C PRO A 56 13.13 -6.07 6.93
N PHE A 57 12.51 -5.05 6.33
CA PHE A 57 11.16 -5.13 5.81
C PHE A 57 11.13 -6.05 4.57
N ARG A 58 10.36 -7.14 4.65
CA ARG A 58 10.40 -8.24 3.67
C ARG A 58 9.07 -8.98 3.60
N VAL A 59 8.95 -9.92 2.67
CA VAL A 59 7.82 -10.86 2.64
C VAL A 59 7.70 -11.57 4.01
N GLY A 60 6.50 -11.58 4.56
CA GLY A 60 6.21 -12.07 5.90
C GLY A 60 6.28 -11.01 6.99
N SER A 61 6.86 -9.85 6.73
CA SER A 61 6.83 -8.72 7.69
C SER A 61 5.40 -8.30 7.98
N ARG A 62 5.12 -8.02 9.25
CA ARG A 62 3.79 -7.66 9.74
C ARG A 62 3.87 -6.35 10.49
N ALA A 63 2.84 -5.53 10.32
CA ALA A 63 2.70 -4.26 11.02
C ALA A 63 1.25 -4.05 11.45
N ARG A 64 1.07 -3.54 12.66
CA ARG A 64 -0.24 -3.07 13.14
C ARG A 64 -0.37 -1.60 12.77
N ILE A 65 -1.42 -1.27 12.04
CA ILE A 65 -1.68 0.08 11.57
C ILE A 65 -2.98 0.59 12.16
N LYS A 66 -2.94 1.79 12.74
CA LYS A 66 -4.13 2.54 13.15
C LYS A 66 -4.34 3.69 12.17
N GLN A 67 -5.47 3.64 11.48
CA GLN A 67 -5.94 4.72 10.62
C GLN A 67 -7.12 5.46 11.26
N PRO A 68 -7.30 6.77 10.98
CA PRO A 68 -8.49 7.47 11.45
C PRO A 68 -9.76 6.75 10.98
N LYS A 69 -10.78 6.67 11.82
CA LYS A 69 -12.07 6.03 11.55
C LYS A 69 -12.04 4.50 11.38
N PHE A 70 -10.88 3.86 11.48
CA PHE A 70 -10.77 2.42 11.45
C PHE A 70 -10.20 1.86 12.74
N LEU A 71 -10.58 0.63 13.07
CA LEU A 71 -9.93 -0.14 14.12
C LEU A 71 -8.50 -0.51 13.70
N PRO A 72 -7.58 -0.72 14.64
CA PRO A 72 -6.26 -1.21 14.31
C PRO A 72 -6.33 -2.50 13.49
N ALA A 73 -5.53 -2.60 12.45
CA ALA A 73 -5.46 -3.76 11.57
C ALA A 73 -4.02 -4.22 11.40
N VAL A 74 -3.83 -5.53 11.30
CA VAL A 74 -2.52 -6.12 11.00
C VAL A 74 -2.42 -6.35 9.51
N TRP A 75 -1.36 -5.80 8.93
CA TRP A 75 -1.02 -5.96 7.52
C TRP A 75 0.22 -6.82 7.40
N GLU A 76 0.21 -7.78 6.48
CA GLU A 76 1.33 -8.66 6.20
C GLU A 76 1.81 -8.52 4.77
N VAL A 77 3.13 -8.37 4.59
CA VAL A 77 3.74 -8.31 3.26
C VAL A 77 3.67 -9.69 2.62
N THR A 78 2.99 -9.79 1.50
CA THR A 78 2.80 -11.04 0.75
C THR A 78 3.66 -11.12 -0.50
N GLU A 79 4.06 -9.98 -1.06
CA GLU A 79 4.89 -9.89 -2.26
C GLU A 79 5.85 -8.72 -2.14
N MET A 80 7.06 -8.88 -2.65
CA MET A 80 8.04 -7.81 -2.73
C MET A 80 8.99 -8.02 -3.90
N ASP A 81 9.15 -6.96 -4.70
CA ASP A 81 10.23 -6.78 -5.66
C ASP A 81 11.10 -5.63 -5.13
N PRO A 82 12.26 -5.92 -4.48
CA PRO A 82 13.05 -4.91 -3.78
C PRO A 82 13.40 -3.71 -4.67
N GLY A 83 13.17 -2.51 -4.14
CA GLY A 83 13.42 -1.26 -4.85
C GLY A 83 12.31 -0.86 -5.84
N ARG A 84 11.29 -1.71 -6.06
CA ARG A 84 10.23 -1.49 -7.05
C ARG A 84 8.83 -1.53 -6.49
N SER A 85 8.50 -2.60 -5.75
CA SER A 85 7.14 -2.76 -5.25
C SER A 85 7.06 -3.66 -4.03
N PHE A 86 6.04 -3.44 -3.21
CA PHE A 86 5.58 -4.42 -2.24
C PHE A 86 4.06 -4.40 -2.15
N THR A 87 3.52 -5.55 -1.80
CA THR A 87 2.09 -5.73 -1.54
C THR A 87 1.91 -6.29 -0.15
N TRP A 88 1.01 -5.73 0.60
CA TRP A 88 0.57 -6.30 1.86
C TRP A 88 -0.94 -6.45 1.93
N VAL A 89 -1.38 -7.32 2.81
CA VAL A 89 -2.80 -7.64 2.96
C VAL A 89 -3.24 -7.58 4.41
N THR A 90 -4.48 -7.20 4.62
CA THR A 90 -5.19 -7.39 5.88
C THR A 90 -6.47 -8.16 5.61
N ARG A 91 -6.82 -9.03 6.55
CA ARG A 91 -7.97 -9.94 6.43
C ARG A 91 -8.96 -9.69 7.56
N SER A 92 -10.22 -9.69 7.21
CA SER A 92 -11.33 -9.67 8.15
C SER A 92 -12.44 -10.60 7.62
N PRO A 93 -13.43 -10.99 8.45
CA PRO A 93 -14.49 -11.88 7.97
C PRO A 93 -15.18 -11.35 6.71
N GLY A 94 -15.16 -12.16 5.65
CA GLY A 94 -15.79 -11.83 4.37
C GLY A 94 -15.08 -10.81 3.50
N MET A 95 -13.87 -10.35 3.89
CA MET A 95 -13.15 -9.30 3.15
C MET A 95 -11.64 -9.44 3.30
N VAL A 96 -10.92 -9.26 2.19
CA VAL A 96 -9.47 -9.09 2.14
C VAL A 96 -9.18 -7.74 1.49
N ALA A 97 -8.39 -6.91 2.17
CA ALA A 97 -7.86 -5.67 1.57
C ALA A 97 -6.39 -5.90 1.19
N ARG A 98 -6.06 -5.53 -0.05
CA ARG A 98 -4.71 -5.65 -0.59
C ARG A 98 -4.21 -4.27 -0.95
N GLY A 99 -3.12 -3.84 -0.31
CA GLY A 99 -2.45 -2.57 -0.60
C GLY A 99 -1.17 -2.81 -1.39
N ARG A 100 -1.04 -2.19 -2.55
CA ARG A 100 0.16 -2.28 -3.39
C ARG A 100 0.84 -0.92 -3.50
N HIS A 101 2.15 -0.94 -3.35
CA HIS A 101 3.01 0.23 -3.45
C HIS A 101 4.06 -0.05 -4.52
N ARG A 102 4.12 0.79 -5.54
CA ARG A 102 5.08 0.64 -6.63
C ARG A 102 5.78 1.95 -6.93
N VAL A 103 7.07 1.88 -7.22
CA VAL A 103 7.86 3.01 -7.68
C VAL A 103 8.62 2.61 -8.95
N GLU A 104 8.63 3.50 -9.92
CA GLU A 104 9.36 3.31 -11.18
C GLU A 104 10.11 4.58 -11.56
N PRO A 105 11.26 4.46 -12.25
CA PRO A 105 12.02 5.63 -12.68
C PRO A 105 11.29 6.39 -13.78
N THR A 106 11.46 7.71 -13.78
CA THR A 106 11.02 8.61 -14.83
C THR A 106 12.17 9.53 -15.24
N ALA A 107 11.99 10.31 -16.30
CA ALA A 107 13.01 11.25 -16.76
C ALA A 107 13.37 12.31 -15.69
N LYS A 108 12.42 12.66 -14.79
CA LYS A 108 12.62 13.68 -13.73
C LYS A 108 12.83 13.10 -12.33
N GLY A 109 12.72 11.81 -12.16
CA GLY A 109 12.86 11.17 -10.86
C GLY A 109 12.08 9.85 -10.80
N SER A 110 10.88 9.88 -10.25
CA SER A 110 10.08 8.68 -10.03
C SER A 110 8.59 8.90 -10.27
N ARG A 111 7.89 7.80 -10.50
CA ARG A 111 6.43 7.71 -10.41
C ARG A 111 6.10 6.67 -9.34
N ALA A 112 5.33 7.05 -8.34
CA ALA A 112 4.77 6.11 -7.39
C ALA A 112 3.31 5.83 -7.73
N THR A 113 2.94 4.55 -7.65
CA THR A 113 1.55 4.09 -7.86
C THR A 113 1.12 3.33 -6.61
N LEU A 114 0.05 3.80 -6.01
CA LEU A 114 -0.54 3.25 -4.80
C LEU A 114 -1.92 2.72 -5.12
N SER A 115 -2.24 1.52 -4.66
CA SER A 115 -3.55 0.93 -4.90
C SER A 115 -4.07 0.15 -3.71
N VAL A 116 -5.39 0.09 -3.60
CA VAL A 116 -6.11 -0.75 -2.64
C VAL A 116 -7.15 -1.54 -3.41
N ALA A 117 -7.15 -2.84 -3.24
CA ALA A 117 -8.14 -3.74 -3.82
C ALA A 117 -8.87 -4.50 -2.72
N TYR A 118 -10.18 -4.53 -2.80
CA TYR A 118 -11.03 -5.33 -1.91
C TYR A 118 -11.49 -6.60 -2.61
N SER A 119 -11.42 -7.74 -1.91
CA SER A 119 -11.89 -9.04 -2.40
C SER A 119 -12.61 -9.79 -1.28
N GLY A 120 -13.35 -10.84 -1.63
CA GLY A 120 -14.19 -11.63 -0.72
C GLY A 120 -15.68 -11.36 -0.89
N LEU A 121 -16.51 -12.08 -0.13
CA LEU A 121 -17.98 -12.03 -0.26
C LEU A 121 -18.55 -10.62 0.02
N LEU A 122 -17.96 -9.86 0.93
CA LEU A 122 -18.40 -8.52 1.30
C LEU A 122 -17.67 -7.41 0.53
N ALA A 123 -16.77 -7.75 -0.39
CA ALA A 123 -15.91 -6.77 -1.06
C ALA A 123 -16.71 -5.68 -1.80
N GLY A 124 -17.77 -6.04 -2.50
CA GLY A 124 -18.61 -5.07 -3.22
C GLY A 124 -19.26 -4.06 -2.29
N LEU A 125 -19.80 -4.53 -1.17
CA LEU A 125 -20.42 -3.66 -0.16
C LEU A 125 -19.36 -2.77 0.53
N VAL A 126 -18.24 -3.35 0.95
CA VAL A 126 -17.16 -2.61 1.60
C VAL A 126 -16.59 -1.55 0.66
N ALA A 127 -16.31 -1.89 -0.59
CA ALA A 127 -15.80 -0.94 -1.58
C ALA A 127 -16.77 0.22 -1.79
N LYS A 128 -18.08 -0.05 -1.85
CA LYS A 128 -19.09 0.99 -2.01
C LYS A 128 -19.16 1.92 -0.80
N LEU A 129 -19.15 1.36 0.42
CA LEU A 129 -19.23 2.14 1.66
C LEU A 129 -17.96 2.94 1.93
N LEU A 130 -16.80 2.41 1.57
CA LEU A 130 -15.49 2.99 1.87
C LEU A 130 -14.86 3.72 0.68
N ALA A 131 -15.54 3.85 -0.46
CA ALA A 131 -14.97 4.46 -1.66
C ALA A 131 -14.39 5.86 -1.39
N GLY A 132 -15.14 6.74 -0.78
CA GLY A 132 -14.72 8.10 -0.51
C GLY A 132 -13.52 8.20 0.43
N ILE A 133 -13.52 7.40 1.50
CA ILE A 133 -12.41 7.39 2.46
C ILE A 133 -11.16 6.71 1.88
N THR A 134 -11.33 5.68 1.08
CA THR A 134 -10.23 4.98 0.42
C THR A 134 -9.52 5.92 -0.56
N ASP A 135 -10.26 6.63 -1.41
CA ASP A 135 -9.68 7.61 -2.32
C ASP A 135 -8.96 8.73 -1.57
N ARG A 136 -9.55 9.22 -0.50
CA ARG A 136 -8.95 10.28 0.31
C ARG A 136 -7.65 9.83 0.96
N TYR A 137 -7.60 8.62 1.50
CA TYR A 137 -6.41 8.09 2.14
C TYR A 137 -5.28 7.83 1.13
N LEU A 138 -5.61 7.36 -0.06
CA LEU A 138 -4.63 7.24 -1.14
C LEU A 138 -4.09 8.62 -1.56
N MET A 139 -4.93 9.63 -1.62
CA MET A 139 -4.49 11.01 -1.92
C MET A 139 -3.52 11.54 -0.85
N TYR A 140 -3.84 11.35 0.43
CA TYR A 140 -2.96 11.78 1.52
C TYR A 140 -1.62 11.04 1.48
N GLU A 141 -1.64 9.75 1.24
CA GLU A 141 -0.45 8.92 1.17
C GLU A 141 0.43 9.33 -0.02
N ALA A 142 -0.16 9.50 -1.20
CA ALA A 142 0.56 9.93 -2.40
C ALA A 142 1.19 11.33 -2.22
N ALA A 143 0.44 12.29 -1.71
CA ALA A 143 0.92 13.64 -1.45
C ALA A 143 2.03 13.67 -0.39
N GLY A 144 1.86 12.91 0.68
CA GLY A 144 2.85 12.80 1.75
C GLY A 144 4.13 12.10 1.30
N LEU A 145 4.01 11.03 0.54
CA LEU A 145 5.14 10.31 -0.04
C LEU A 145 5.98 11.23 -0.95
N LYS A 146 5.31 12.00 -1.82
CA LYS A 146 5.95 12.99 -2.67
C LYS A 146 6.70 14.02 -1.84
N GLN A 147 6.02 14.66 -0.91
CA GLN A 147 6.61 15.70 -0.06
C GLN A 147 7.81 15.18 0.73
N ARG A 148 7.67 14.03 1.37
CA ARG A 148 8.75 13.42 2.18
C ARG A 148 9.95 13.02 1.31
N SER A 149 9.71 12.44 0.15
CA SER A 149 10.77 11.98 -0.75
C SER A 149 11.55 13.15 -1.37
N GLU A 150 10.90 14.29 -1.60
CA GLU A 150 11.52 15.48 -2.21
C GLU A 150 12.28 16.36 -1.20
N ILE A 151 12.16 16.07 0.10
CA ILE A 151 12.97 16.76 1.12
C ILE A 151 14.40 16.21 1.06
N PHE A 152 15.33 17.06 0.67
CA PHE A 152 16.76 16.74 0.72
C PHE A 152 17.27 17.02 2.13
N VAL A 153 17.65 15.96 2.83
CA VAL A 153 18.46 16.11 4.05
C VAL A 153 19.89 16.31 3.57
N ARG A 154 20.42 17.50 3.78
CA ARG A 154 21.85 17.80 3.54
C ARG A 154 22.71 17.11 4.59
#